data_325a058aeec222a086e87efd1d6671d3
#
_entry.id   325a058aeec222a086e87efd1d6671d3
#
_cell.length_a   1.000
_cell.length_b   1.000
_cell.length_c   1.000
_cell.angle_alpha   90.00
_cell.angle_beta   90.00
_cell.angle_gamma   90.00
#
_symmetry.space_group_name_H-M   'P 1'
#
loop_
_entity.id
_entity.type
_entity.pdbx_description
1 polymer ?
#
loop_
_entity_poly.entity_id
_entity_poly.type
_entity_poly.pdbx_seq_one_letter_code
_entity_poly.pdbx_strand_id
1 'polypeptide(L)'
;YATDVNPHEHLDSHIKELTGLTDKRLAKAPEFSQVAEKIFELVKDGIFVAHNVQFDANLLAEFLFFEGYELRTPRIDTVELAQIFYPQLEKYNLGILCQELGIPLEQAHSALSDAQATAELFLCMRQKMFGLPKGLLERLLSLSDSLLYESYLVIEEVYQKQSLLVEHDLVEVQGLFLRKEKPVLSPRKLSKDFQ
;
A
#
# COMPACT_ATOMS: atom_id res chain seq x y z
N TYR A 1 -3.12 -14.93 7.46
CA TYR A 1 -3.46 -16.29 7.00
C TYR A 1 -2.82 -16.55 5.64
N ALA A 2 -2.21 -17.70 5.46
CA ALA A 2 -1.65 -18.14 4.19
C ALA A 2 -1.99 -19.61 3.97
N THR A 3 -2.33 -19.97 2.75
CA THR A 3 -2.60 -21.35 2.32
C THR A 3 -2.29 -21.49 0.83
N ASP A 4 -1.81 -22.65 0.45
CA ASP A 4 -1.86 -23.06 -0.95
C ASP A 4 -3.29 -23.53 -1.27
N VAL A 5 -3.66 -23.47 -2.55
CA VAL A 5 -4.92 -24.00 -3.06
C VAL A 5 -4.62 -24.93 -4.23
N ASN A 6 -5.30 -26.08 -4.29
CA ASN A 6 -5.16 -27.00 -5.39
C ASN A 6 -5.92 -26.46 -6.63
N PRO A 7 -5.24 -26.15 -7.75
CA PRO A 7 -5.89 -25.60 -8.93
C PRO A 7 -6.53 -26.68 -9.81
N HIS A 8 -6.37 -27.96 -9.50
CA HIS A 8 -6.77 -29.12 -10.33
C HIS A 8 -6.16 -29.14 -11.75
N GLU A 9 -5.12 -28.35 -11.97
CA GLU A 9 -4.41 -28.22 -13.24
C GLU A 9 -2.90 -28.29 -13.03
N HIS A 10 -2.17 -28.63 -14.06
CA HIS A 10 -0.71 -28.56 -14.04
C HIS A 10 -0.26 -27.12 -14.24
N LEU A 11 0.66 -26.67 -13.38
CA LEU A 11 1.26 -25.36 -13.53
C LEU A 11 2.11 -25.28 -14.79
N ASP A 12 2.03 -24.13 -15.46
CA ASP A 12 2.99 -23.77 -16.49
C ASP A 12 4.44 -23.71 -15.95
N SER A 13 5.42 -24.05 -16.80
CA SER A 13 6.82 -24.05 -16.41
C SER A 13 7.31 -22.67 -15.93
N HIS A 14 6.85 -21.61 -16.59
CA HIS A 14 7.20 -20.25 -16.21
C HIS A 14 6.64 -19.87 -14.81
N ILE A 15 5.40 -20.30 -14.49
CA ILE A 15 4.82 -20.09 -13.16
C ILE A 15 5.60 -20.84 -12.09
N LYS A 16 6.05 -22.08 -12.39
CA LYS A 16 6.89 -22.86 -11.45
C LYS A 16 8.23 -22.18 -11.17
N GLU A 17 8.88 -21.65 -12.21
CA GLU A 17 10.14 -20.91 -12.06
C GLU A 17 9.94 -19.60 -11.26
N LEU A 18 8.86 -18.86 -11.56
CA LEU A 18 8.57 -17.58 -10.93
C LEU A 18 8.23 -17.71 -9.45
N THR A 19 7.37 -18.67 -9.10
CA THR A 19 6.78 -18.79 -7.76
C THR A 19 7.44 -19.83 -6.87
N GLY A 20 8.23 -20.75 -7.45
CA GLY A 20 8.77 -21.92 -6.76
C GLY A 20 7.73 -22.99 -6.40
N LEU A 21 6.48 -22.85 -6.85
CA LEU A 21 5.41 -23.82 -6.61
C LEU A 21 5.60 -25.06 -7.50
N THR A 22 5.16 -26.21 -7.01
CA THR A 22 5.21 -27.47 -7.75
C THR A 22 3.88 -28.17 -7.77
N ASP A 23 3.55 -28.90 -8.84
CA ASP A 23 2.32 -29.68 -8.94
C ASP A 23 2.16 -30.66 -7.77
N LYS A 24 3.28 -31.27 -7.31
CA LYS A 24 3.30 -32.21 -6.17
C LYS A 24 2.90 -31.53 -4.85
N ARG A 25 3.28 -30.27 -4.67
CA ARG A 25 2.90 -29.47 -3.50
C ARG A 25 1.42 -29.10 -3.56
N LEU A 26 0.97 -28.58 -4.71
CA LEU A 26 -0.41 -28.14 -4.88
C LEU A 26 -1.43 -29.29 -4.91
N ALA A 27 -1.06 -30.45 -5.41
CA ALA A 27 -1.95 -31.62 -5.36
C ALA A 27 -2.30 -32.07 -3.91
N LYS A 28 -1.56 -31.62 -2.92
CA LYS A 28 -1.84 -31.90 -1.49
C LYS A 28 -2.54 -30.71 -0.77
N ALA A 29 -2.66 -29.59 -1.46
CA ALA A 29 -3.32 -28.41 -0.92
C ALA A 29 -4.84 -28.59 -0.87
N PRO A 30 -5.54 -27.88 0.02
CA PRO A 30 -7.00 -27.90 0.04
C PRO A 30 -7.58 -27.33 -1.27
N GLU A 31 -8.79 -27.72 -1.57
CA GLU A 31 -9.60 -27.05 -2.58
C GLU A 31 -10.06 -25.68 -2.10
N PHE A 32 -10.37 -24.77 -3.02
CA PHE A 32 -10.81 -23.42 -2.63
C PHE A 32 -12.09 -23.48 -1.77
N SER A 33 -13.04 -24.35 -2.09
CA SER A 33 -14.26 -24.59 -1.30
C SER A 33 -14.02 -24.87 0.19
N GLN A 34 -12.90 -25.54 0.51
CA GLN A 34 -12.56 -25.89 1.89
C GLN A 34 -12.00 -24.69 2.69
N VAL A 35 -11.56 -23.62 2.02
CA VAL A 35 -10.96 -22.44 2.65
C VAL A 35 -11.77 -21.16 2.43
N ALA A 36 -12.76 -21.19 1.55
CA ALA A 36 -13.55 -20.03 1.11
C ALA A 36 -14.23 -19.32 2.29
N GLU A 37 -14.93 -20.05 3.17
CA GLU A 37 -15.59 -19.48 4.34
C GLU A 37 -14.61 -18.73 5.23
N LYS A 38 -13.47 -19.35 5.52
CA LYS A 38 -12.43 -18.73 6.36
C LYS A 38 -11.86 -17.48 5.74
N ILE A 39 -11.62 -17.49 4.42
CA ILE A 39 -11.13 -16.32 3.69
C ILE A 39 -12.19 -15.22 3.72
N PHE A 40 -13.44 -15.54 3.42
CA PHE A 40 -14.55 -14.60 3.45
C PHE A 40 -14.70 -13.93 4.83
N GLU A 41 -14.71 -14.70 5.91
CA GLU A 41 -14.79 -14.18 7.28
C GLU A 41 -13.64 -13.25 7.65
N LEU A 42 -12.45 -13.42 7.07
CA LEU A 42 -11.31 -12.54 7.30
C LEU A 42 -11.41 -11.20 6.58
N VAL A 43 -12.11 -11.14 5.43
CA VAL A 43 -12.10 -9.96 4.56
C VAL A 43 -13.41 -9.19 4.50
N LYS A 44 -14.55 -9.81 4.82
CA LYS A 44 -15.90 -9.27 4.58
C LYS A 44 -16.19 -7.92 5.26
N ASP A 45 -15.63 -7.68 6.44
CA ASP A 45 -15.88 -6.48 7.27
C ASP A 45 -14.70 -5.50 7.27
N GLY A 46 -13.70 -5.73 6.40
CA GLY A 46 -12.50 -4.93 6.30
C GLY A 46 -12.44 -4.04 5.07
N ILE A 47 -11.25 -3.47 4.85
CA ILE A 47 -10.86 -2.82 3.61
C ILE A 47 -9.84 -3.72 2.92
N PHE A 48 -10.06 -4.05 1.66
CA PHE A 48 -9.13 -4.88 0.89
C PHE A 48 -8.00 -4.01 0.33
N VAL A 49 -6.79 -4.23 0.82
CA VAL A 49 -5.60 -3.48 0.39
C VAL A 49 -4.68 -4.41 -0.39
N ALA A 50 -4.32 -4.03 -1.61
CA ALA A 50 -3.36 -4.76 -2.42
C ALA A 50 -2.54 -3.84 -3.33
N HIS A 51 -1.54 -4.39 -3.98
CA HIS A 51 -0.73 -3.72 -4.99
C HIS A 51 -1.24 -4.10 -6.39
N ASN A 52 -1.87 -3.20 -7.11
CA ASN A 52 -2.77 -3.46 -8.24
C ASN A 52 -4.05 -4.21 -7.80
N VAL A 53 -4.76 -3.63 -6.87
CA VAL A 53 -5.88 -4.24 -6.12
C VAL A 53 -6.95 -4.88 -7.00
N GLN A 54 -7.16 -4.37 -8.20
CA GLN A 54 -8.19 -4.87 -9.12
C GLN A 54 -7.98 -6.36 -9.45
N PHE A 55 -6.73 -6.78 -9.67
CA PHE A 55 -6.43 -8.16 -10.01
C PHE A 55 -6.80 -9.11 -8.86
N ASP A 56 -6.25 -8.87 -7.68
CA ASP A 56 -6.45 -9.76 -6.52
C ASP A 56 -7.89 -9.75 -6.03
N ALA A 57 -8.49 -8.55 -5.94
CA ALA A 57 -9.85 -8.41 -5.45
C ALA A 57 -10.89 -9.03 -6.39
N ASN A 58 -10.73 -8.89 -7.72
CA ASN A 58 -11.66 -9.48 -8.67
C ASN A 58 -11.52 -11.00 -8.69
N LEU A 59 -10.29 -11.53 -8.70
CA LEU A 59 -10.05 -12.96 -8.66
C LEU A 59 -10.66 -13.59 -7.41
N LEU A 60 -10.39 -12.98 -6.25
CA LEU A 60 -10.94 -13.47 -4.98
C LEU A 60 -12.47 -13.38 -4.94
N ALA A 61 -13.04 -12.27 -5.43
CA ALA A 61 -14.49 -12.09 -5.47
C ALA A 61 -15.17 -13.13 -6.38
N GLU A 62 -14.57 -13.47 -7.52
CA GLU A 62 -15.06 -14.49 -8.44
C GLU A 62 -15.06 -15.87 -7.77
N PHE A 63 -13.95 -16.29 -7.19
CA PHE A 63 -13.87 -17.58 -6.51
C PHE A 63 -14.84 -17.68 -5.32
N LEU A 64 -14.95 -16.63 -4.51
CA LEU A 64 -15.91 -16.59 -3.40
C LEU A 64 -17.35 -16.64 -3.90
N PHE A 65 -17.66 -15.97 -5.02
CA PHE A 65 -19.00 -15.99 -5.60
C PHE A 65 -19.44 -17.41 -6.02
N PHE A 66 -18.55 -18.21 -6.58
CA PHE A 66 -18.84 -19.61 -6.90
C PHE A 66 -19.12 -20.47 -5.66
N GLU A 67 -18.59 -20.08 -4.52
CA GLU A 67 -18.86 -20.74 -3.22
C GLU A 67 -20.06 -20.13 -2.46
N GLY A 68 -20.78 -19.19 -3.09
CA GLY A 68 -21.98 -18.57 -2.53
C GLY A 68 -21.73 -17.35 -1.62
N TYR A 69 -20.52 -16.81 -1.64
CA TYR A 69 -20.16 -15.61 -0.87
C TYR A 69 -20.04 -14.38 -1.79
N GLU A 70 -20.62 -13.26 -1.39
CA GLU A 70 -20.52 -12.00 -2.11
C GLU A 70 -19.57 -11.05 -1.41
N LEU A 71 -18.39 -10.78 -2.00
CA LEU A 71 -17.39 -9.86 -1.47
C LEU A 71 -17.66 -8.42 -1.95
N ARG A 72 -18.04 -7.55 -1.04
CA ARG A 72 -18.37 -6.12 -1.28
C ARG A 72 -17.51 -5.17 -0.46
N THR A 73 -16.29 -5.56 -0.12
CA THR A 73 -15.40 -4.72 0.69
C THR A 73 -14.87 -3.55 -0.11
N PRO A 74 -14.69 -2.36 0.51
CA PRO A 74 -13.95 -1.26 -0.07
C PRO A 74 -12.52 -1.68 -0.43
N ARG A 75 -11.94 -1.04 -1.45
CA ARG A 75 -10.63 -1.39 -2.00
C ARG A 75 -9.68 -0.22 -1.91
N ILE A 76 -8.45 -0.47 -1.51
CA ILE A 76 -7.35 0.51 -1.57
C ILE A 76 -6.22 -0.08 -2.41
N ASP A 77 -5.77 0.69 -3.40
CA ASP A 77 -4.62 0.33 -4.23
C ASP A 77 -3.37 1.06 -3.75
N THR A 78 -2.34 0.30 -3.37
CA THR A 78 -1.08 0.91 -2.97
C THR A 78 -0.33 1.55 -4.12
N VAL A 79 -0.61 1.21 -5.39
CA VAL A 79 -0.09 1.91 -6.57
C VAL A 79 -0.70 3.31 -6.66
N GLU A 80 -2.03 3.43 -6.53
CA GLU A 80 -2.72 4.73 -6.52
C GLU A 80 -2.19 5.64 -5.41
N LEU A 81 -2.08 5.11 -4.18
CA LEU A 81 -1.49 5.86 -3.06
C LEU A 81 -0.03 6.26 -3.34
N ALA A 82 0.78 5.37 -3.91
CA ALA A 82 2.17 5.69 -4.21
C ALA A 82 2.29 6.79 -5.28
N GLN A 83 1.42 6.82 -6.28
CA GLN A 83 1.37 7.90 -7.29
C GLN A 83 1.03 9.25 -6.66
N ILE A 84 0.16 9.29 -5.64
CA ILE A 84 -0.20 10.51 -4.93
C ILE A 84 0.95 10.99 -4.03
N PHE A 85 1.58 10.09 -3.26
CA PHE A 85 2.53 10.46 -2.22
C PHE A 85 4.00 10.42 -2.64
N TYR A 86 4.30 9.81 -3.78
CA TYR A 86 5.65 9.71 -4.38
C TYR A 86 5.63 10.02 -5.89
N PRO A 87 5.05 11.16 -6.33
CA PRO A 87 4.84 11.48 -7.75
C PRO A 87 6.14 11.62 -8.56
N GLN A 88 7.29 11.67 -7.88
CA GLN A 88 8.62 11.78 -8.51
C GLN A 88 9.18 10.44 -9.00
N LEU A 89 8.54 9.32 -8.66
CA LEU A 89 9.02 8.00 -9.08
C LEU A 89 8.58 7.71 -10.52
N GLU A 90 9.47 7.06 -11.29
CA GLU A 90 9.18 6.69 -12.68
C GLU A 90 8.36 5.40 -12.79
N LYS A 91 8.45 4.54 -11.78
CA LYS A 91 7.80 3.22 -11.75
C LYS A 91 7.24 2.92 -10.37
N TYR A 92 6.14 2.22 -10.36
CA TYR A 92 5.35 1.92 -9.16
C TYR A 92 5.14 0.42 -8.94
N ASN A 93 6.02 -0.45 -9.48
CA ASN A 93 5.96 -1.87 -9.11
C ASN A 93 6.48 -2.07 -7.67
N LEU A 94 5.97 -3.13 -7.01
CA LEU A 94 6.22 -3.39 -5.60
C LEU A 94 7.72 -3.44 -5.27
N GLY A 95 8.53 -4.12 -6.10
CA GLY A 95 9.96 -4.25 -5.86
C GLY A 95 10.70 -2.92 -5.85
N ILE A 96 10.38 -2.01 -6.80
CA ILE A 96 10.98 -0.66 -6.84
C ILE A 96 10.54 0.17 -5.64
N LEU A 97 9.26 0.17 -5.30
CA LEU A 97 8.76 0.90 -4.14
C LEU A 97 9.41 0.39 -2.83
N CYS A 98 9.54 -0.91 -2.67
CA CYS A 98 10.22 -1.49 -1.52
C CYS A 98 11.70 -1.06 -1.46
N GLN A 99 12.41 -1.08 -2.59
CA GLN A 99 13.80 -0.64 -2.67
C GLN A 99 13.95 0.84 -2.32
N GLU A 100 13.11 1.72 -2.88
CA GLU A 100 13.16 3.17 -2.63
C GLU A 100 12.81 3.54 -1.18
N LEU A 101 11.95 2.76 -0.54
CA LEU A 101 11.48 3.02 0.82
C LEU A 101 12.18 2.18 1.89
N GLY A 102 13.14 1.33 1.49
CA GLY A 102 13.90 0.48 2.42
C GLY A 102 13.06 -0.62 3.05
N ILE A 103 12.01 -1.10 2.36
CA ILE A 103 11.14 -2.19 2.81
C ILE A 103 11.76 -3.52 2.38
N PRO A 104 11.97 -4.47 3.30
CA PRO A 104 12.52 -5.77 2.93
C PRO A 104 11.55 -6.56 2.04
N LEU A 105 12.06 -7.12 0.95
CA LEU A 105 11.34 -8.03 0.06
C LEU A 105 12.26 -9.22 -0.25
N GLU A 106 12.26 -10.22 0.64
CA GLU A 106 13.24 -11.31 0.61
C GLU A 106 12.98 -12.35 -0.49
N GLN A 107 11.72 -12.59 -0.83
CA GLN A 107 11.32 -13.57 -1.84
C GLN A 107 10.23 -12.96 -2.75
N ALA A 108 10.65 -12.13 -3.68
CA ALA A 108 9.75 -11.62 -4.71
C ALA A 108 9.04 -12.79 -5.42
N HIS A 109 7.75 -12.58 -5.76
CA HIS A 109 6.85 -13.57 -6.37
C HIS A 109 6.39 -14.71 -5.44
N SER A 110 6.64 -14.58 -4.13
CA SER A 110 5.94 -15.35 -3.10
C SER A 110 4.75 -14.53 -2.61
N ALA A 111 3.53 -15.06 -2.78
CA ALA A 111 2.30 -14.35 -2.40
C ALA A 111 2.32 -13.83 -0.94
N LEU A 112 2.89 -14.60 -0.01
CA LEU A 112 3.02 -14.19 1.39
C LEU A 112 4.02 -13.03 1.54
N SER A 113 5.19 -13.12 0.91
CA SER A 113 6.22 -12.07 0.96
C SER A 113 5.73 -10.78 0.32
N ASP A 114 5.07 -10.89 -0.83
CA ASP A 114 4.51 -9.74 -1.54
C ASP A 114 3.37 -9.08 -0.73
N ALA A 115 2.52 -9.88 -0.08
CA ALA A 115 1.48 -9.36 0.80
C ALA A 115 2.05 -8.66 2.05
N GLN A 116 3.10 -9.20 2.66
CA GLN A 116 3.79 -8.57 3.79
C GLN A 116 4.44 -7.24 3.38
N ALA A 117 5.17 -7.22 2.27
CA ALA A 117 5.79 -6.01 1.74
C ALA A 117 4.74 -4.95 1.36
N THR A 118 3.60 -5.37 0.79
CA THR A 118 2.47 -4.48 0.49
C THR A 118 1.87 -3.87 1.76
N ALA A 119 1.73 -4.65 2.83
CA ALA A 119 1.25 -4.15 4.11
C ALA A 119 2.23 -3.12 4.72
N GLU A 120 3.53 -3.38 4.69
CA GLU A 120 4.55 -2.43 5.15
C GLU A 120 4.56 -1.17 4.30
N LEU A 121 4.45 -1.29 2.98
CA LEU A 121 4.34 -0.17 2.05
C LEU A 121 3.12 0.71 2.39
N PHE A 122 1.96 0.10 2.61
CA PHE A 122 0.75 0.80 3.01
C PHE A 122 0.95 1.56 4.33
N LEU A 123 1.55 0.92 5.34
CA LEU A 123 1.83 1.54 6.64
C LEU A 123 2.83 2.70 6.52
N CYS A 124 3.88 2.57 5.69
CA CYS A 124 4.81 3.66 5.39
C CYS A 124 4.09 4.87 4.77
N MET A 125 3.21 4.64 3.80
CA MET A 125 2.44 5.72 3.17
C MET A 125 1.47 6.36 4.17
N ARG A 126 0.79 5.56 4.97
CA ARG A 126 -0.09 6.05 6.04
C ARG A 126 0.69 6.89 7.06
N GLN A 127 1.88 6.45 7.47
CA GLN A 127 2.73 7.24 8.38
C GLN A 127 3.19 8.55 7.75
N LYS A 128 3.50 8.55 6.44
CA LYS A 128 3.83 9.78 5.71
C LYS A 128 2.67 10.77 5.71
N MET A 129 1.43 10.30 5.57
CA MET A 129 0.23 11.15 5.62
C MET A 129 0.12 11.90 6.96
N PHE A 130 0.44 11.27 8.09
CA PHE A 130 0.44 11.94 9.40
C PHE A 130 1.43 13.11 9.48
N GLY A 131 2.49 13.11 8.67
CA GLY A 131 3.44 14.21 8.56
C GLY A 131 3.01 15.34 7.61
N LEU A 132 1.84 15.27 6.98
CA LEU A 132 1.35 16.30 6.06
C LEU A 132 0.51 17.35 6.80
N PRO A 133 0.46 18.61 6.32
CA PRO A 133 -0.45 19.61 6.84
C PRO A 133 -1.91 19.15 6.71
N LYS A 134 -2.70 19.44 7.73
CA LYS A 134 -4.12 19.07 7.74
C LYS A 134 -4.90 19.65 6.55
N GLY A 135 -4.59 20.91 6.17
CA GLY A 135 -5.19 21.56 4.99
C GLY A 135 -4.85 20.85 3.67
N LEU A 136 -3.66 20.19 3.58
CA LEU A 136 -3.33 19.39 2.40
C LEU A 136 -4.16 18.09 2.36
N LEU A 137 -4.37 17.44 3.49
CA LEU A 137 -5.24 16.26 3.58
C LEU A 137 -6.68 16.61 3.23
N GLU A 138 -7.19 17.76 3.72
CA GLU A 138 -8.51 18.27 3.38
C GLU A 138 -8.67 18.50 1.87
N ARG A 139 -7.64 19.08 1.24
CA ARG A 139 -7.65 19.28 -0.21
C ARG A 139 -7.61 17.95 -0.98
N LEU A 140 -6.84 16.97 -0.54
CA LEU A 140 -6.83 15.62 -1.13
C LEU A 140 -8.22 14.98 -1.02
N LEU A 141 -8.89 15.11 0.14
CA LEU A 141 -10.26 14.61 0.32
C LEU A 141 -11.25 15.30 -0.60
N SER A 142 -11.09 16.60 -0.86
CA SER A 142 -11.95 17.33 -1.82
C SER A 142 -11.80 16.86 -3.27
N LEU A 143 -10.75 16.10 -3.58
CA LEU A 143 -10.46 15.53 -4.89
C LEU A 143 -10.74 14.02 -4.94
N SER A 144 -11.34 13.45 -3.88
CA SER A 144 -11.55 12.01 -3.77
C SER A 144 -12.38 11.39 -4.89
N ASP A 145 -13.29 12.18 -5.50
CA ASP A 145 -14.10 11.73 -6.65
C ASP A 145 -13.27 11.39 -7.90
N SER A 146 -12.01 11.81 -7.95
CA SER A 146 -11.08 11.48 -9.03
C SER A 146 -10.27 10.20 -8.79
N LEU A 147 -10.39 9.59 -7.60
CA LEU A 147 -9.74 8.34 -7.26
C LEU A 147 -10.48 7.16 -7.90
N LEU A 148 -9.72 6.13 -8.29
CA LEU A 148 -10.29 4.92 -8.89
C LEU A 148 -10.85 3.97 -7.84
N TYR A 149 -10.32 4.05 -6.61
CA TYR A 149 -10.68 3.18 -5.49
C TYR A 149 -11.00 4.01 -4.24
N GLU A 150 -11.33 3.35 -3.15
CA GLU A 150 -11.69 3.99 -1.89
C GLU A 150 -10.44 4.43 -1.07
N SER A 151 -9.37 4.86 -1.73
CA SER A 151 -8.13 5.35 -1.10
C SER A 151 -8.36 6.57 -0.21
N TYR A 152 -9.45 7.31 -0.42
CA TYR A 152 -9.87 8.40 0.46
C TYR A 152 -10.13 7.94 1.91
N LEU A 153 -10.52 6.69 2.14
CA LEU A 153 -10.80 6.16 3.48
C LEU A 153 -9.58 6.26 4.42
N VAL A 154 -8.39 5.96 3.92
CA VAL A 154 -7.17 6.09 4.74
C VAL A 154 -6.77 7.55 4.91
N ILE A 155 -7.00 8.40 3.91
CA ILE A 155 -6.73 9.85 4.00
C ILE A 155 -7.67 10.48 5.04
N GLU A 156 -8.95 10.12 5.01
CA GLU A 156 -9.95 10.58 5.98
C GLU A 156 -9.62 10.11 7.40
N GLU A 157 -9.27 8.84 7.58
CA GLU A 157 -8.83 8.31 8.88
C GLU A 157 -7.68 9.12 9.46
N VAL A 158 -6.65 9.39 8.65
CA VAL A 158 -5.49 10.19 9.07
C VAL A 158 -5.90 11.63 9.38
N TYR A 159 -6.73 12.26 8.53
CA TYR A 159 -7.24 13.61 8.74
C TYR A 159 -7.98 13.75 10.07
N GLN A 160 -8.82 12.77 10.42
CA GLN A 160 -9.58 12.78 11.67
C GLN A 160 -8.68 12.53 12.90
N LYS A 161 -7.67 11.67 12.77
CA LYS A 161 -6.76 11.31 13.87
C LYS A 161 -5.59 12.28 14.04
N GLN A 162 -5.34 13.14 13.06
CA GLN A 162 -4.20 14.06 13.12
C GLN A 162 -4.43 15.15 14.16
N SER A 163 -3.45 15.32 15.06
CA SER A 163 -3.45 16.43 16.01
C SER A 163 -3.22 17.76 15.30
N LEU A 164 -3.92 18.81 15.73
CA LEU A 164 -3.71 20.19 15.23
C LEU A 164 -2.34 20.77 15.62
N LEU A 165 -1.62 20.12 16.55
CA LEU A 165 -0.34 20.59 17.12
C LEU A 165 0.89 20.02 16.40
N VAL A 166 0.75 19.30 15.30
CA VAL A 166 1.89 18.78 14.55
C VAL A 166 2.56 19.92 13.79
N GLU A 167 3.83 20.22 14.14
CA GLU A 167 4.65 21.12 13.34
C GLU A 167 4.94 20.51 11.97
N HIS A 168 4.54 21.19 10.92
CA HIS A 168 4.80 20.77 9.54
C HIS A 168 5.94 21.58 8.92
N ASP A 169 6.78 20.91 8.13
CA ASP A 169 7.80 21.57 7.30
C ASP A 169 7.19 22.32 6.10
N LEU A 170 5.87 22.30 5.97
CA LEU A 170 5.14 22.94 4.90
C LEU A 170 4.34 24.13 5.42
N VAL A 171 4.24 25.17 4.61
CA VAL A 171 3.37 26.33 4.82
C VAL A 171 2.46 26.50 3.62
N GLU A 172 1.23 26.89 3.86
CA GLU A 172 0.30 27.24 2.79
C GLU A 172 0.48 28.71 2.41
N VAL A 173 0.73 28.94 1.14
CA VAL A 173 0.82 30.28 0.56
C VAL A 173 -0.05 30.32 -0.71
N GLN A 174 -1.11 31.11 -0.68
CA GLN A 174 -2.06 31.26 -1.81
C GLN A 174 -2.59 29.90 -2.34
N GLY A 175 -2.91 28.97 -1.44
CA GLY A 175 -3.41 27.65 -1.79
C GLY A 175 -2.34 26.65 -2.24
N LEU A 176 -1.05 27.00 -2.16
CA LEU A 176 0.09 26.12 -2.43
C LEU A 176 0.77 25.73 -1.13
N PHE A 177 1.17 24.46 -1.03
CA PHE A 177 1.94 23.96 0.10
C PHE A 177 3.43 23.96 -0.25
N LEU A 178 4.17 24.88 0.36
CA LEU A 178 5.60 25.10 0.12
C LEU A 178 6.40 24.62 1.34
N ARG A 179 7.60 24.08 1.13
CA ARG A 179 8.52 23.78 2.24
C ARG A 179 8.96 25.08 2.91
N LYS A 180 8.97 25.09 4.25
CA LYS A 180 9.61 26.16 5.01
C LYS A 180 11.08 26.21 4.61
N GLU A 181 11.57 27.37 4.22
CA GLU A 181 13.00 27.58 4.02
C GLU A 181 13.70 27.34 5.37
N LYS A 182 14.69 26.45 5.38
CA LYS A 182 15.57 26.34 6.53
C LYS A 182 16.32 27.67 6.68
N PRO A 183 16.34 28.30 7.88
CA PRO A 183 17.12 29.53 8.05
C PRO A 183 18.56 29.25 7.63
N VAL A 184 19.05 30.01 6.66
CA VAL A 184 20.47 29.99 6.28
C VAL A 184 21.24 30.43 7.51
N LEU A 185 21.87 29.47 8.19
CA LEU A 185 22.79 29.78 9.29
C LEU A 185 23.88 30.66 8.68
N SER A 186 23.88 31.96 9.02
CA SER A 186 24.96 32.84 8.67
C SER A 186 26.28 32.22 9.13
N PRO A 187 27.32 32.17 8.27
CA PRO A 187 28.60 31.59 8.69
C PRO A 187 29.07 32.29 9.98
N ARG A 188 29.26 31.51 11.03
CA ARG A 188 29.90 32.05 12.28
C ARG A 188 31.17 32.70 11.84
N LYS A 189 31.30 34.03 12.08
CA LYS A 189 32.58 34.71 12.01
C LYS A 189 33.47 33.99 13.04
N LEU A 190 34.48 33.27 12.57
CA LEU A 190 35.57 32.79 13.39
C LEU A 190 36.20 34.02 14.04
N SER A 191 36.11 34.14 15.36
CA SER A 191 36.85 35.17 16.09
C SER A 191 38.33 34.96 15.83
N LYS A 192 38.98 36.01 15.35
CA LYS A 192 40.44 36.09 15.25
C LYS A 192 41.03 36.27 16.65
N ASP A 193 41.06 35.23 17.43
CA ASP A 193 41.78 35.20 18.72
C ASP A 193 42.45 33.84 18.86
N PHE A 194 43.48 33.63 18.05
CA PHE A 194 44.61 32.78 18.34
C PHE A 194 45.87 33.51 17.85
N GLN A 195 46.42 34.33 18.74
CA GLN A 195 47.84 34.60 18.80
C GLN A 195 48.46 33.73 19.86
#